data_fcb2f3ac199f1317ab6cea847a362cda
#
_entry.id   fcb2f3ac199f1317ab6cea847a362cda
#
_cell.length_a   1.000
_cell.length_b   1.000
_cell.length_c   1.000
_cell.angle_alpha   90.00
_cell.angle_beta   90.00
_cell.angle_gamma   90.00
#
_symmetry.space_group_name_H-M   'P 1'
#
loop_
_entity.id
_entity.type
_entity.pdbx_description
1 polymer ?
#
loop_
_entity_poly.entity_id
_entity_poly.type
_entity_poly.pdbx_seq_one_letter_code
_entity_poly.pdbx_strand_id
1 'polypeptide(L)'
;MNIVECYMPVFKLISSIKVFPEGYGDYDSTRRHIIDTVEDVVRNSEKISLSDSELDAAFYSIVVMLDEVILCSELPYRKEWRDNLLQIKYFGHSTGGVEFFNMLNKVIESGSQVGWVFLLCLLLGFRGKYSVSNDDEVNDYISRLKKQCGSNLLTEEKKKITLKQRKKKPSWFNFYLSLSGIIIVYFVLLLVMYVR
;
A
#
# COMPACT_ATOMS: atom_id res chain seq x y z
N MET A 1 8.05 0.22 4.86
CA MET A 1 7.34 -0.23 3.63
C MET A 1 5.88 0.07 3.84
N ASN A 2 5.22 0.72 2.92
CA ASN A 2 3.78 0.96 3.00
C ASN A 2 3.03 -0.15 2.23
N ILE A 3 1.70 -0.25 2.42
CA ILE A 3 0.89 -1.30 1.80
C ILE A 3 0.95 -1.27 0.27
N VAL A 4 0.99 -0.08 -0.34
CA VAL A 4 1.06 0.09 -1.80
C VAL A 4 2.37 -0.45 -2.35
N GLU A 5 3.50 -0.09 -1.72
CA GLU A 5 4.82 -0.60 -2.12
C GLU A 5 4.87 -2.12 -2.05
N CYS A 6 4.25 -2.71 -1.02
CA CYS A 6 4.18 -4.15 -0.85
C CYS A 6 3.42 -4.83 -2.00
N TYR A 7 2.27 -4.27 -2.41
CA TYR A 7 1.42 -4.86 -3.44
C TYR A 7 1.80 -4.45 -4.88
N MET A 8 2.79 -3.57 -5.06
CA MET A 8 3.24 -3.11 -6.37
C MET A 8 3.66 -4.24 -7.33
N PRO A 9 4.30 -5.33 -6.91
CA PRO A 9 4.62 -6.45 -7.83
C PRO A 9 3.38 -7.03 -8.52
N VAL A 10 2.27 -7.23 -7.77
CA VAL A 10 1.01 -7.72 -8.34
C VAL A 10 0.41 -6.71 -9.31
N PHE A 11 0.41 -5.42 -9.01
CA PHE A 11 -0.11 -4.39 -9.92
C PHE A 11 0.71 -4.28 -11.21
N LYS A 12 2.03 -4.46 -11.13
CA LYS A 12 2.90 -4.55 -12.32
C LYS A 12 2.54 -5.78 -13.17
N LEU A 13 2.34 -6.92 -12.53
CA LEU A 13 1.93 -8.16 -13.20
C LEU A 13 0.58 -8.00 -13.90
N ILE A 14 -0.43 -7.45 -13.21
CA ILE A 14 -1.75 -7.14 -13.78
C ILE A 14 -1.61 -6.23 -15.00
N SER A 15 -0.84 -5.16 -14.87
CA SER A 15 -0.62 -4.21 -15.97
C SER A 15 0.09 -4.87 -17.16
N SER A 16 1.08 -5.74 -16.90
CA SER A 16 1.81 -6.48 -17.92
C SER A 16 0.90 -7.45 -18.68
N ILE A 17 0.06 -8.22 -17.99
CA ILE A 17 -0.91 -9.12 -18.61
C ILE A 17 -1.90 -8.36 -19.49
N LYS A 18 -2.35 -7.17 -19.07
CA LYS A 18 -3.29 -6.34 -19.85
C LYS A 18 -2.67 -5.72 -21.09
N VAL A 19 -1.39 -5.35 -21.04
CA VAL A 19 -0.71 -4.63 -22.14
C VAL A 19 0.01 -5.58 -23.10
N PHE A 20 0.54 -6.70 -22.58
CA PHE A 20 1.33 -7.68 -23.36
C PHE A 20 0.85 -9.11 -23.07
N PRO A 21 -0.40 -9.47 -23.38
CA PRO A 21 -0.94 -10.80 -23.10
C PRO A 21 -0.17 -11.93 -23.80
N GLU A 22 0.47 -11.65 -24.94
CA GLU A 22 1.27 -12.62 -25.69
C GLU A 22 2.46 -13.18 -24.91
N GLY A 23 2.98 -12.42 -23.94
CA GLY A 23 4.03 -12.87 -23.03
C GLY A 23 3.58 -13.92 -22.01
N TYR A 24 2.28 -14.17 -21.91
CA TYR A 24 1.63 -15.05 -20.94
C TYR A 24 0.85 -16.18 -21.61
N GLY A 25 1.32 -16.70 -22.75
CA GLY A 25 0.59 -17.67 -23.58
C GLY A 25 0.51 -19.09 -23.00
N ASP A 26 1.38 -19.46 -22.07
CA ASP A 26 1.39 -20.78 -21.43
C ASP A 26 0.69 -20.72 -20.07
N TYR A 27 -0.30 -21.62 -19.87
CA TYR A 27 -1.12 -21.67 -18.65
C TYR A 27 -0.31 -21.98 -17.41
N ASP A 28 0.47 -23.06 -17.42
CA ASP A 28 1.15 -23.55 -16.21
C ASP A 28 2.21 -22.57 -15.71
N SER A 29 3.01 -22.03 -16.62
CA SER A 29 4.04 -21.06 -16.27
C SER A 29 3.43 -19.74 -15.78
N THR A 30 2.38 -19.26 -16.44
CA THR A 30 1.68 -18.03 -16.03
C THR A 30 1.01 -18.20 -14.67
N ARG A 31 0.29 -19.33 -14.50
CA ARG A 31 -0.39 -19.60 -13.23
C ARG A 31 0.60 -19.69 -12.05
N ARG A 32 1.71 -20.38 -12.25
CA ARG A 32 2.78 -20.48 -11.25
C ARG A 32 3.35 -19.10 -10.91
N HIS A 33 3.70 -18.32 -11.92
CA HIS A 33 4.23 -16.97 -11.74
C HIS A 33 3.26 -16.05 -10.98
N ILE A 34 1.97 -16.13 -11.27
CA ILE A 34 0.93 -15.38 -10.55
C ILE A 34 0.87 -15.82 -9.09
N ILE A 35 0.81 -17.13 -8.83
CA ILE A 35 0.74 -17.67 -7.48
C ILE A 35 1.96 -17.26 -6.67
N ASP A 36 3.17 -17.46 -7.20
CA ASP A 36 4.43 -17.09 -6.54
C ASP A 36 4.46 -15.59 -6.20
N THR A 37 4.05 -14.74 -7.15
CA THR A 37 4.00 -13.29 -6.94
C THR A 37 3.00 -12.91 -5.82
N VAL A 38 1.83 -13.52 -5.81
CA VAL A 38 0.79 -13.29 -4.80
C VAL A 38 1.27 -13.74 -3.42
N GLU A 39 1.83 -14.95 -3.32
CA GLU A 39 2.30 -15.51 -2.05
C GLU A 39 3.48 -14.71 -1.47
N ASP A 40 4.40 -14.23 -2.32
CA ASP A 40 5.48 -13.34 -1.90
C ASP A 40 4.98 -12.01 -1.36
N VAL A 41 3.97 -11.41 -2.01
CA VAL A 41 3.36 -10.16 -1.55
C VAL A 41 2.64 -10.36 -0.21
N VAL A 42 1.89 -11.44 -0.05
CA VAL A 42 1.21 -11.77 1.22
C VAL A 42 2.23 -11.91 2.34
N ARG A 43 3.27 -12.72 2.16
CA ARG A 43 4.36 -12.90 3.13
C ARG A 43 5.04 -11.60 3.52
N ASN A 44 5.21 -10.68 2.57
CA ASN A 44 5.80 -9.36 2.84
C ASN A 44 4.81 -8.42 3.53
N SER A 45 3.51 -8.55 3.28
CA SER A 45 2.48 -7.72 3.89
C SER A 45 2.30 -7.99 5.39
N GLU A 46 2.57 -9.20 5.86
CA GLU A 46 2.57 -9.57 7.29
C GLU A 46 3.55 -8.75 8.14
N LYS A 47 4.57 -8.15 7.51
CA LYS A 47 5.54 -7.26 8.17
C LYS A 47 5.02 -5.83 8.36
N ILE A 48 3.83 -5.53 7.84
CA ILE A 48 3.21 -4.21 7.94
C ILE A 48 2.29 -4.20 9.18
N SER A 49 2.30 -3.11 9.93
CA SER A 49 1.45 -2.95 11.11
C SER A 49 0.01 -2.62 10.71
N LEU A 50 -0.70 -3.63 10.21
CA LEU A 50 -2.13 -3.63 9.90
C LEU A 50 -2.79 -4.80 10.63
N SER A 51 -4.10 -4.74 10.81
CA SER A 51 -4.87 -5.85 11.36
C SER A 51 -5.00 -6.99 10.35
N ASP A 52 -5.21 -8.22 10.82
CA ASP A 52 -5.41 -9.38 9.96
C ASP A 52 -6.58 -9.17 8.99
N SER A 53 -7.67 -8.56 9.44
CA SER A 53 -8.82 -8.24 8.59
C SER A 53 -8.51 -7.22 7.47
N GLU A 54 -7.57 -6.30 7.69
CA GLU A 54 -7.10 -5.37 6.67
C GLU A 54 -6.19 -6.08 5.67
N LEU A 55 -5.30 -6.94 6.13
CA LEU A 55 -4.44 -7.76 5.26
C LEU A 55 -5.28 -8.72 4.42
N ASP A 56 -6.28 -9.38 5.01
CA ASP A 56 -7.23 -10.25 4.32
C ASP A 56 -8.01 -9.49 3.22
N ALA A 57 -8.48 -8.28 3.52
CA ALA A 57 -9.18 -7.46 2.54
C ALA A 57 -8.28 -7.06 1.36
N ALA A 58 -7.02 -6.69 1.63
CA ALA A 58 -6.05 -6.40 0.58
C ALA A 58 -5.76 -7.63 -0.28
N PHE A 59 -5.50 -8.78 0.35
CA PHE A 59 -5.26 -10.05 -0.33
C PHE A 59 -6.46 -10.45 -1.20
N TYR A 60 -7.66 -10.40 -0.63
CA TYR A 60 -8.89 -10.71 -1.36
C TYR A 60 -9.03 -9.86 -2.62
N SER A 61 -8.82 -8.56 -2.50
CA SER A 61 -9.00 -7.62 -3.62
C SER A 61 -8.10 -7.93 -4.81
N ILE A 62 -6.83 -8.30 -4.58
CA ILE A 62 -5.90 -8.61 -5.68
C ILE A 62 -6.17 -9.97 -6.31
N VAL A 63 -6.58 -10.97 -5.52
CA VAL A 63 -6.93 -12.30 -6.03
C VAL A 63 -8.14 -12.21 -6.97
N VAL A 64 -9.18 -11.49 -6.55
CA VAL A 64 -10.38 -11.28 -7.36
C VAL A 64 -10.07 -10.46 -8.62
N MET A 65 -9.22 -9.44 -8.51
CA MET A 65 -8.77 -8.64 -9.65
C MET A 65 -7.97 -9.47 -10.65
N LEU A 66 -7.07 -10.35 -10.20
CA LEU A 66 -6.30 -11.23 -11.09
C LEU A 66 -7.19 -12.17 -11.86
N ASP A 67 -8.17 -12.81 -11.19
CA ASP A 67 -9.13 -13.67 -11.89
C ASP A 67 -9.91 -12.90 -12.95
N GLU A 68 -10.40 -11.69 -12.65
CA GLU A 68 -11.13 -10.87 -13.62
C GLU A 68 -10.24 -10.47 -14.80
N VAL A 69 -8.99 -10.08 -14.56
CA VAL A 69 -8.05 -9.69 -15.62
C VAL A 69 -7.80 -10.85 -16.59
N ILE A 70 -7.56 -12.05 -16.09
CA ILE A 70 -7.34 -13.23 -16.94
C ILE A 70 -8.61 -13.58 -17.71
N LEU A 71 -9.76 -13.58 -17.07
CA LEU A 71 -11.04 -13.91 -17.71
C LEU A 71 -11.45 -12.90 -18.80
N CYS A 72 -11.06 -11.62 -18.62
CA CYS A 72 -11.35 -10.54 -19.59
C CYS A 72 -10.23 -10.34 -20.63
N SER A 73 -9.10 -11.06 -20.53
CA SER A 73 -7.99 -10.97 -21.48
C SER A 73 -8.21 -11.77 -22.74
N GLU A 74 -7.31 -11.65 -23.73
CA GLU A 74 -7.28 -12.46 -24.96
C GLU A 74 -6.45 -13.76 -24.80
N LEU A 75 -6.16 -14.18 -23.57
CA LEU A 75 -5.36 -15.37 -23.30
C LEU A 75 -6.08 -16.67 -23.73
N PRO A 76 -5.36 -17.63 -24.33
CA PRO A 76 -5.99 -18.81 -24.93
C PRO A 76 -6.63 -19.75 -23.91
N TYR A 77 -6.15 -19.74 -22.67
CA TYR A 77 -6.56 -20.64 -21.60
C TYR A 77 -7.63 -20.04 -20.65
N ARG A 78 -8.36 -19.00 -21.05
CA ARG A 78 -9.43 -18.39 -20.22
C ARG A 78 -10.48 -19.38 -19.72
N LYS A 79 -10.81 -20.42 -20.51
CA LYS A 79 -11.76 -21.46 -20.09
C LYS A 79 -11.17 -22.30 -18.97
N GLU A 80 -9.94 -22.76 -19.12
CA GLU A 80 -9.22 -23.52 -18.12
C GLU A 80 -9.02 -22.71 -16.82
N TRP A 81 -8.73 -21.41 -16.94
CA TRP A 81 -8.65 -20.52 -15.78
C TRP A 81 -9.99 -20.41 -15.04
N ARG A 82 -11.12 -20.35 -15.76
CA ARG A 82 -12.46 -20.30 -15.18
C ARG A 82 -12.77 -21.52 -14.32
N ASP A 83 -12.29 -22.68 -14.71
CA ASP A 83 -12.48 -23.93 -13.98
C ASP A 83 -11.54 -24.01 -12.75
N ASN A 84 -10.52 -23.14 -12.70
CA ASN A 84 -9.47 -23.13 -11.68
C ASN A 84 -9.20 -21.73 -11.11
N LEU A 85 -10.24 -20.99 -10.75
CA LEU A 85 -10.10 -19.63 -10.22
C LEU A 85 -9.20 -19.56 -8.97
N LEU A 86 -8.40 -18.50 -8.84
CA LEU A 86 -7.65 -18.22 -7.63
C LEU A 86 -8.57 -18.01 -6.41
N GLN A 87 -9.74 -17.42 -6.62
CA GLN A 87 -10.76 -17.26 -5.58
C GLN A 87 -11.18 -18.61 -4.98
N ILE A 88 -11.37 -19.64 -5.80
CA ILE A 88 -11.70 -20.98 -5.33
C ILE A 88 -10.52 -21.60 -4.58
N LYS A 89 -9.30 -21.43 -5.10
CA LYS A 89 -8.06 -21.92 -4.46
C LYS A 89 -7.88 -21.36 -3.05
N TYR A 90 -8.07 -20.04 -2.86
CA TYR A 90 -7.74 -19.36 -1.62
C TYR A 90 -8.93 -19.19 -0.66
N PHE A 91 -10.15 -19.07 -1.17
CA PHE A 91 -11.34 -18.73 -0.37
C PHE A 91 -12.46 -19.78 -0.44
N GLY A 92 -12.35 -20.77 -1.34
CA GLY A 92 -13.35 -21.82 -1.50
C GLY A 92 -14.66 -21.42 -2.18
N HIS A 93 -14.73 -20.18 -2.71
CA HIS A 93 -15.92 -19.65 -3.40
C HIS A 93 -15.55 -18.68 -4.53
N SER A 94 -16.50 -18.37 -5.41
CA SER A 94 -16.32 -17.52 -6.60
C SER A 94 -17.24 -16.28 -6.60
N THR A 95 -17.59 -15.76 -5.43
CA THR A 95 -18.46 -14.57 -5.28
C THR A 95 -17.70 -13.24 -5.27
N GLY A 96 -16.48 -13.24 -5.77
CA GLY A 96 -15.53 -12.12 -5.65
C GLY A 96 -16.04 -10.79 -6.12
N GLY A 97 -16.79 -10.76 -7.21
CA GLY A 97 -17.32 -9.52 -7.76
C GLY A 97 -18.29 -8.77 -6.84
N VAL A 98 -19.01 -9.48 -5.95
CA VAL A 98 -19.91 -8.89 -4.96
C VAL A 98 -19.16 -8.57 -3.67
N GLU A 99 -18.40 -9.55 -3.17
CA GLU A 99 -17.73 -9.44 -1.87
C GLU A 99 -16.61 -8.39 -1.88
N PHE A 100 -15.97 -8.15 -3.03
CA PHE A 100 -15.03 -7.04 -3.21
C PHE A 100 -15.63 -5.70 -2.76
N PHE A 101 -16.85 -5.38 -3.20
CA PHE A 101 -17.50 -4.11 -2.84
C PHE A 101 -18.02 -4.11 -1.40
N ASN A 102 -18.37 -5.25 -0.84
CA ASN A 102 -18.72 -5.36 0.57
C ASN A 102 -17.50 -5.06 1.46
N MET A 103 -16.34 -5.63 1.13
CA MET A 103 -15.08 -5.34 1.81
C MET A 103 -14.63 -3.89 1.60
N LEU A 104 -14.78 -3.37 0.38
CA LEU A 104 -14.47 -1.99 0.06
C LEU A 104 -15.26 -1.00 0.93
N ASN A 105 -16.56 -1.23 1.15
CA ASN A 105 -17.35 -0.39 2.04
C ASN A 105 -16.78 -0.37 3.47
N LYS A 106 -16.44 -1.52 4.03
CA LYS A 106 -15.81 -1.62 5.35
C LYS A 106 -14.46 -0.88 5.41
N VAL A 107 -13.65 -0.99 4.35
CA VAL A 107 -12.36 -0.28 4.23
C VAL A 107 -12.55 1.24 4.15
N ILE A 108 -13.58 1.71 3.45
CA ILE A 108 -13.92 3.15 3.40
C ILE A 108 -14.40 3.63 4.76
N GLU A 109 -15.28 2.90 5.44
CA GLU A 109 -15.81 3.25 6.76
C GLU A 109 -14.73 3.32 7.83
N SER A 110 -13.77 2.38 7.81
CA SER A 110 -12.65 2.35 8.75
C SER A 110 -11.56 3.38 8.47
N GLY A 111 -11.54 3.99 7.30
CA GLY A 111 -10.47 4.89 6.87
C GLY A 111 -9.11 4.19 6.67
N SER A 112 -9.11 2.86 6.47
CA SER A 112 -7.91 2.05 6.37
C SER A 112 -7.01 2.42 5.19
N GLN A 113 -5.69 2.27 5.38
CA GLN A 113 -4.70 2.43 4.32
C GLN A 113 -4.85 1.40 3.18
N VAL A 114 -5.53 0.29 3.43
CA VAL A 114 -5.86 -0.72 2.41
C VAL A 114 -6.74 -0.14 1.29
N GLY A 115 -7.43 0.97 1.54
CA GLY A 115 -8.14 1.72 0.51
C GLY A 115 -7.31 2.04 -0.74
N TRP A 116 -5.98 2.18 -0.60
CA TRP A 116 -5.09 2.34 -1.75
C TRP A 116 -5.03 1.12 -2.66
N VAL A 117 -5.07 -0.10 -2.09
CA VAL A 117 -5.06 -1.34 -2.87
C VAL A 117 -6.36 -1.45 -3.67
N PHE A 118 -7.51 -1.20 -3.03
CA PHE A 118 -8.81 -1.16 -3.71
C PHE A 118 -8.87 -0.07 -4.78
N LEU A 119 -8.37 1.13 -4.50
CA LEU A 119 -8.31 2.22 -5.47
C LEU A 119 -7.54 1.81 -6.72
N LEU A 120 -6.37 1.17 -6.57
CA LEU A 120 -5.58 0.70 -7.70
C LEU A 120 -6.29 -0.40 -8.48
N CYS A 121 -6.99 -1.34 -7.83
CA CYS A 121 -7.82 -2.32 -8.52
C CYS A 121 -8.88 -1.65 -9.41
N LEU A 122 -9.62 -0.67 -8.86
CA LEU A 122 -10.65 0.05 -9.62
C LEU A 122 -10.05 0.88 -10.76
N LEU A 123 -8.94 1.58 -10.53
CA LEU A 123 -8.24 2.37 -11.56
C LEU A 123 -7.66 1.49 -12.68
N LEU A 124 -7.26 0.27 -12.37
CA LEU A 124 -6.81 -0.72 -13.34
C LEU A 124 -7.98 -1.44 -14.06
N GLY A 125 -9.21 -1.06 -13.74
CA GLY A 125 -10.39 -1.46 -14.49
C GLY A 125 -11.18 -2.62 -13.89
N PHE A 126 -11.00 -2.93 -12.61
CA PHE A 126 -11.88 -3.88 -11.93
C PHE A 126 -13.32 -3.37 -11.91
N ARG A 127 -14.27 -4.23 -12.28
CA ARG A 127 -15.70 -3.91 -12.33
C ARG A 127 -16.54 -4.85 -11.47
N GLY A 128 -16.18 -6.12 -11.35
CA GLY A 128 -16.89 -7.12 -10.56
C GLY A 128 -18.39 -7.16 -10.87
N LYS A 129 -19.23 -6.96 -9.86
CA LYS A 129 -20.70 -6.94 -10.01
C LYS A 129 -21.24 -5.82 -10.92
N TYR A 130 -20.45 -4.78 -11.17
CA TYR A 130 -20.84 -3.64 -12.03
C TYR A 130 -20.37 -3.80 -13.49
N SER A 131 -19.87 -4.95 -13.89
CA SER A 131 -19.38 -5.20 -15.26
C SER A 131 -20.44 -5.01 -16.34
N VAL A 132 -21.73 -5.13 -16.00
CA VAL A 132 -22.87 -5.01 -16.91
C VAL A 132 -23.67 -3.72 -16.71
N SER A 133 -23.45 -2.99 -15.60
CA SER A 133 -24.23 -1.80 -15.23
C SER A 133 -23.32 -0.68 -14.71
N ASN A 134 -23.61 0.49 -15.10
CA ASN A 134 -23.27 1.79 -14.55
C ASN A 134 -21.83 2.03 -14.04
N ASP A 135 -21.01 2.61 -14.89
CA ASP A 135 -19.69 3.19 -14.53
C ASP A 135 -19.80 4.28 -13.43
N ASP A 136 -21.00 4.87 -13.21
CA ASP A 136 -21.21 5.93 -12.23
C ASP A 136 -21.00 5.45 -10.78
N GLU A 137 -21.45 4.24 -10.45
CA GLU A 137 -21.23 3.68 -9.10
C GLU A 137 -19.75 3.39 -8.82
N VAL A 138 -19.04 2.86 -9.82
CA VAL A 138 -17.59 2.62 -9.70
C VAL A 138 -16.83 3.94 -9.57
N ASN A 139 -17.23 4.97 -10.30
CA ASN A 139 -16.66 6.32 -10.22
C ASN A 139 -16.92 6.98 -8.86
N ASP A 140 -18.07 6.74 -8.23
CA ASP A 140 -18.32 7.18 -6.85
C ASP A 140 -17.34 6.52 -5.87
N TYR A 141 -17.15 5.22 -5.93
CA TYR A 141 -16.15 4.52 -5.11
C TYR A 141 -14.73 5.08 -5.32
N ILE A 142 -14.33 5.30 -6.56
CA ILE A 142 -13.02 5.91 -6.89
C ILE A 142 -12.90 7.31 -6.27
N SER A 143 -13.95 8.12 -6.34
CA SER A 143 -13.96 9.48 -5.79
C SER A 143 -13.85 9.49 -4.27
N ARG A 144 -14.59 8.60 -3.59
CA ARG A 144 -14.54 8.42 -2.13
C ARG A 144 -13.15 7.95 -1.68
N LEU A 145 -12.58 6.96 -2.36
CA LEU A 145 -11.23 6.46 -2.07
C LEU A 145 -10.15 7.52 -2.31
N LYS A 146 -10.21 8.28 -3.41
CA LYS A 146 -9.27 9.39 -3.66
C LYS A 146 -9.28 10.41 -2.53
N LYS A 147 -10.47 10.78 -2.04
CA LYS A 147 -10.62 11.71 -0.92
C LYS A 147 -10.01 11.13 0.37
N GLN A 148 -10.32 9.88 0.69
CA GLN A 148 -9.79 9.19 1.88
C GLN A 148 -8.26 9.05 1.81
N CYS A 149 -7.74 8.52 0.71
CA CYS A 149 -6.32 8.29 0.50
C CYS A 149 -5.52 9.61 0.48
N GLY A 150 -6.06 10.66 -0.16
CA GLY A 150 -5.45 11.99 -0.16
C GLY A 150 -5.38 12.61 1.23
N SER A 151 -6.40 12.46 2.07
CA SER A 151 -6.39 12.93 3.46
C SER A 151 -5.34 12.20 4.31
N ASN A 152 -5.17 10.91 4.10
CA ASN A 152 -4.18 10.09 4.81
C ASN A 152 -2.74 10.53 4.48
N LEU A 153 -2.43 10.83 3.22
CA LEU A 153 -1.12 11.36 2.82
C LEU A 153 -0.80 12.69 3.51
N LEU A 154 -1.73 13.62 3.54
CA LEU A 154 -1.56 14.92 4.21
C LEU A 154 -1.34 14.77 5.72
N THR A 155 -1.96 13.77 6.34
CA THR A 155 -1.81 13.48 7.77
C THR A 155 -0.44 12.87 8.07
N GLU A 156 0.03 11.94 7.22
CA GLU A 156 1.37 11.35 7.37
C GLU A 156 2.49 12.36 7.14
N GLU A 157 2.36 13.23 6.14
CA GLU A 157 3.33 14.31 5.91
C GLU A 157 3.41 15.28 7.10
N LYS A 158 2.26 15.70 7.65
CA LYS A 158 2.22 16.54 8.86
C LYS A 158 2.92 15.85 10.03
N LYS A 159 2.69 14.54 10.23
CA LYS A 159 3.33 13.76 11.30
C LYS A 159 4.84 13.66 11.10
N LYS A 160 5.32 13.44 9.87
CA LYS A 160 6.76 13.41 9.53
C LYS A 160 7.43 14.77 9.76
N ILE A 161 6.78 15.87 9.39
CA ILE A 161 7.28 17.24 9.60
C ILE A 161 7.38 17.54 11.09
N THR A 162 6.35 17.21 11.87
CA THR A 162 6.32 17.43 13.33
C THR A 162 7.41 16.62 14.06
N LEU A 163 7.64 15.36 13.65
CA LEU A 163 8.71 14.53 14.21
C LEU A 163 10.11 15.04 13.85
N LYS A 164 10.28 15.61 12.65
CA LYS A 164 11.55 16.20 12.21
C LYS A 164 11.87 17.50 12.95
N GLN A 165 10.86 18.30 13.27
CA GLN A 165 11.04 19.52 14.09
C GLN A 165 11.38 19.18 15.54
N ARG A 166 10.85 18.10 16.12
CA ARG A 166 11.11 17.70 17.50
C ARG A 166 12.55 17.21 17.77
N LYS A 167 13.32 16.89 16.72
CA LYS A 167 14.71 16.39 16.81
C LYS A 167 15.78 17.46 16.69
N LYS A 168 15.46 18.71 16.40
CA LYS A 168 16.43 19.81 16.46
C LYS A 168 16.49 20.35 17.90
N LYS A 169 17.37 19.77 18.73
CA LYS A 169 17.86 20.49 19.92
C LYS A 169 18.51 21.79 19.44
N PRO A 170 18.12 22.94 20.02
CA PRO A 170 18.72 24.20 19.59
C PRO A 170 20.22 24.18 19.86
N SER A 171 21.00 24.53 18.88
CA SER A 171 22.47 24.64 18.92
C SER A 171 23.00 25.64 20.00
N TRP A 172 22.11 26.38 20.61
CA TRP A 172 22.41 27.36 21.68
C TRP A 172 23.04 26.71 22.92
N PHE A 173 22.64 25.48 23.24
CA PHE A 173 23.13 24.80 24.43
C PHE A 173 24.65 24.58 24.37
N ASN A 174 25.16 24.21 23.20
CA ASN A 174 26.60 24.02 22.99
C ASN A 174 27.34 25.38 22.95
N PHE A 175 26.69 26.44 22.47
CA PHE A 175 27.27 27.79 22.44
C PHE A 175 27.43 28.36 23.85
N TYR A 176 26.43 28.24 24.71
CA TYR A 176 26.51 28.70 26.11
C TYR A 176 27.49 27.88 26.95
N LEU A 177 27.61 26.57 26.66
CA LEU A 177 28.59 25.72 27.36
C LEU A 177 30.03 26.12 27.00
N SER A 178 30.30 26.47 25.77
CA SER A 178 31.61 26.98 25.32
C SER A 178 31.93 28.37 25.90
N LEU A 179 30.95 29.26 25.96
CA LEU A 179 31.12 30.60 26.53
C LEU A 179 31.40 30.59 28.05
N SER A 180 30.72 29.71 28.79
CA SER A 180 30.95 29.54 30.23
C SER A 180 32.34 29.01 30.51
N GLY A 181 32.89 28.12 29.68
CA GLY A 181 34.27 27.64 29.82
C GLY A 181 35.31 28.75 29.68
N ILE A 182 35.15 29.68 28.73
CA ILE A 182 36.03 30.82 28.51
C ILE A 182 36.00 31.76 29.71
N ILE A 183 34.83 32.04 30.26
CA ILE A 183 34.66 32.92 31.44
C ILE A 183 35.36 32.32 32.67
N ILE A 184 35.24 31.03 32.90
CA ILE A 184 35.90 30.35 34.02
C ILE A 184 37.41 30.42 33.90
N VAL A 185 37.98 30.17 32.71
CA VAL A 185 39.42 30.28 32.48
C VAL A 185 39.92 31.71 32.73
N TYR A 186 39.19 32.73 32.29
CA TYR A 186 39.52 34.13 32.51
C TYR A 186 39.55 34.48 34.00
N PHE A 187 38.54 34.02 34.76
CA PHE A 187 38.50 34.23 36.20
C PHE A 187 39.66 33.56 36.95
N VAL A 188 40.05 32.36 36.56
CA VAL A 188 41.19 31.64 37.15
C VAL A 188 42.51 32.39 36.89
N LEU A 189 42.69 32.93 35.68
CA LEU A 189 43.88 33.72 35.34
C LEU A 189 43.96 35.02 36.13
N LEU A 190 42.84 35.72 36.36
CA LEU A 190 42.79 36.90 37.19
C LEU A 190 43.12 36.57 38.64
N LEU A 191 42.66 35.46 39.20
CA LEU A 191 42.96 35.04 40.57
C LEU A 191 44.44 34.72 40.72
N VAL A 192 45.05 34.07 39.75
CA VAL A 192 46.50 33.79 39.75
C VAL A 192 47.34 35.07 39.71
N MET A 193 46.90 36.07 38.91
CA MET A 193 47.58 37.36 38.87
C MET A 193 47.41 38.18 40.15
N TYR A 194 46.31 38.04 40.88
CA TYR A 194 46.05 38.75 42.12
C TYR A 194 46.80 38.17 43.30
N VAL A 195 47.10 36.89 43.31
CA VAL A 195 47.81 36.18 44.45
C VAL A 195 49.32 36.19 44.23
N ARG A 196 49.83 36.68 43.09
CA ARG A 196 51.27 36.80 42.85
C ARG A 196 51.73 38.24 43.03
#